data_b52d2df04dd22f1f191dae229ba3dbc1
#
_entry.id   b52d2df04dd22f1f191dae229ba3dbc1
#
_cell.length_a   1.000
_cell.length_b   1.000
_cell.length_c   1.000
_cell.angle_alpha   90.00
_cell.angle_beta   90.00
_cell.angle_gamma   90.00
#
_symmetry.space_group_name_H-M   'P 1'
#
loop_
_entity.id
_entity.type
_entity.pdbx_description
1 polymer ?
#
loop_
_entity_poly.entity_id
_entity_poly.type
_entity_poly.pdbx_seq_one_letter_code
_entity_poly.pdbx_strand_id
1 'polypeptide(L)'
;MALRFEELIERHHDEIFAYLWRLMGNDGRRDAATDVEDLTQDVFLRAYDSFAGLRPNSNHRAWLYKIATHCAFTQFRRMKHRRDKLSLLKRSAVELETASDDSSSRKDMEQRVRALVNGLPAKQKACVTLRYLQDLDYPEIAQILSCSQEGARANVYQAIRHLRLALEEEK
;
A
#
# COMPACT_ATOMS: atom_id res chain seq x y z
N MET A 1 -7.46 2.96 32.20
CA MET A 1 -7.76 4.22 31.51
C MET A 1 -8.17 3.86 30.08
N ALA A 2 -9.33 4.30 29.62
CA ALA A 2 -9.78 3.98 28.26
C ALA A 2 -8.95 4.81 27.27
N LEU A 3 -8.43 4.18 26.22
CA LEU A 3 -7.72 4.83 25.13
C LEU A 3 -8.68 5.83 24.47
N ARG A 4 -8.23 7.08 24.31
CA ARG A 4 -8.97 8.09 23.58
C ARG A 4 -8.64 8.01 22.09
N PHE A 5 -9.59 8.35 21.24
CA PHE A 5 -9.38 8.30 19.79
C PHE A 5 -8.30 9.27 19.32
N GLU A 6 -8.21 10.43 19.93
CA GLU A 6 -7.17 11.44 19.64
C GLU A 6 -5.76 10.89 19.90
N GLU A 7 -5.56 10.15 21.00
CA GLU A 7 -4.29 9.50 21.31
C GLU A 7 -3.92 8.41 20.28
N LEU A 8 -4.94 7.75 19.73
CA LEU A 8 -4.76 6.77 18.66
C LEU A 8 -4.27 7.44 17.37
N ILE A 9 -4.87 8.58 17.00
CA ILE A 9 -4.43 9.37 15.83
C ILE A 9 -2.98 9.82 16.03
N GLU A 10 -2.68 10.49 17.14
CA GLU A 10 -1.34 11.00 17.44
C GLU A 10 -0.27 9.91 17.36
N ARG A 11 -0.60 8.70 17.83
CA ARG A 11 0.34 7.58 17.87
C ARG A 11 0.56 6.90 16.52
N HIS A 12 -0.45 6.86 15.66
CA HIS A 12 -0.47 6.00 14.48
C HIS A 12 -0.58 6.75 13.15
N HIS A 13 -0.83 8.06 13.16
CA HIS A 13 -1.02 8.85 11.93
C HIS A 13 0.14 8.67 10.95
N ASP A 14 1.36 8.90 11.40
CA ASP A 14 2.53 8.92 10.52
C ASP A 14 2.86 7.52 9.95
N GLU A 15 2.66 6.46 10.73
CA GLU A 15 2.89 5.10 10.23
C GLU A 15 1.80 4.66 9.23
N ILE A 16 0.55 5.07 9.42
CA ILE A 16 -0.53 4.80 8.47
C ILE A 16 -0.32 5.60 7.18
N PHE A 17 0.04 6.88 7.29
CA PHE A 17 0.39 7.69 6.12
C PHE A 17 1.55 7.07 5.34
N ALA A 18 2.64 6.71 6.03
CA ALA A 18 3.80 6.08 5.40
C ALA A 18 3.46 4.73 4.73
N TYR A 19 2.59 3.94 5.34
CA TYR A 19 2.09 2.70 4.75
C TYR A 19 1.29 2.96 3.48
N LEU A 20 0.32 3.87 3.53
CA LEU A 20 -0.49 4.24 2.35
C LEU A 20 0.37 4.84 1.24
N TRP A 21 1.34 5.69 1.57
CA TRP A 21 2.30 6.24 0.63
C TRP A 21 3.07 5.15 -0.12
N ARG A 22 3.57 4.14 0.60
CA ARG A 22 4.28 3.01 -0.01
C ARG A 22 3.36 2.11 -0.82
N LEU A 23 2.13 1.92 -0.33
CA LEU A 23 1.16 1.03 -0.97
C LEU A 23 0.57 1.64 -2.24
N MET A 24 0.24 2.93 -2.22
CA MET A 24 -0.30 3.66 -3.39
C MET A 24 0.74 3.84 -4.50
N GLY A 25 2.02 3.80 -4.15
CA GLY A 25 3.12 4.01 -5.06
C GLY A 25 3.31 5.50 -5.37
N ASN A 26 4.52 5.97 -5.20
CA ASN A 26 4.92 7.28 -5.68
C ASN A 26 5.33 7.14 -7.15
N ASP A 27 4.37 7.29 -8.05
CA ASP A 27 4.57 7.22 -9.50
C ASP A 27 4.97 8.57 -10.13
N GLY A 28 5.40 9.51 -9.27
CA GLY A 28 5.84 10.85 -9.70
C GLY A 28 4.70 11.79 -10.08
N ARG A 29 3.43 11.40 -9.89
CA ARG A 29 2.30 12.31 -10.12
C ARG A 29 2.31 13.45 -9.11
N ARG A 30 2.04 14.68 -9.57
CA ARG A 30 1.99 15.87 -8.71
C ARG A 30 1.00 15.74 -7.56
N ASP A 31 -0.11 15.05 -7.78
CA ASP A 31 -1.22 14.94 -6.84
C ASP A 31 -1.13 13.72 -5.91
N ALA A 32 -0.05 12.90 -6.05
CA ALA A 32 0.09 11.67 -5.26
C ALA A 32 0.11 11.92 -3.75
N ALA A 33 0.74 13.01 -3.29
CA ALA A 33 0.76 13.38 -1.88
C ALA A 33 -0.63 13.72 -1.36
N THR A 34 -1.37 14.56 -2.10
CA THR A 34 -2.75 14.94 -1.76
C THR A 34 -3.68 13.73 -1.76
N ASP A 35 -3.55 12.85 -2.76
CA ASP A 35 -4.34 11.60 -2.82
C ASP A 35 -4.10 10.72 -1.58
N VAL A 36 -2.87 10.63 -1.07
CA VAL A 36 -2.53 9.86 0.12
C VAL A 36 -3.00 10.56 1.40
N GLU A 37 -2.90 11.88 1.48
CA GLU A 37 -3.44 12.66 2.60
C GLU A 37 -4.94 12.48 2.72
N ASP A 38 -5.69 12.63 1.63
CA ASP A 38 -7.14 12.42 1.58
C ASP A 38 -7.50 10.99 1.99
N LEU A 39 -6.75 10.00 1.48
CA LEU A 39 -6.96 8.59 1.83
C LEU A 39 -6.67 8.32 3.32
N THR A 40 -5.66 8.98 3.89
CA THR A 40 -5.33 8.89 5.32
C THR A 40 -6.45 9.49 6.17
N GLN A 41 -7.00 10.62 5.77
CA GLN A 41 -8.17 11.21 6.43
C GLN A 41 -9.39 10.25 6.38
N ASP A 42 -9.67 9.67 5.22
CA ASP A 42 -10.74 8.68 5.06
C ASP A 42 -10.56 7.48 6.01
N VAL A 43 -9.32 7.00 6.20
CA VAL A 43 -9.01 5.92 7.13
C VAL A 43 -9.37 6.29 8.56
N PHE A 44 -8.96 7.48 9.02
CA PHE A 44 -9.23 7.91 10.38
C PHE A 44 -10.70 8.27 10.62
N LEU A 45 -11.42 8.79 9.62
CA LEU A 45 -12.86 8.98 9.70
C LEU A 45 -13.60 7.65 9.88
N ARG A 46 -13.27 6.63 9.08
CA ARG A 46 -13.85 5.28 9.23
C ARG A 46 -13.45 4.60 10.54
N ALA A 47 -12.22 4.85 10.99
CA ALA A 47 -11.78 4.39 12.29
C ALA A 47 -12.60 5.03 13.41
N TYR A 48 -12.85 6.33 13.35
CA TYR A 48 -13.68 7.04 14.33
C TYR A 48 -15.09 6.45 14.42
N ASP A 49 -15.74 6.23 13.28
CA ASP A 49 -17.12 5.68 13.23
C ASP A 49 -17.23 4.29 13.88
N SER A 50 -16.15 3.50 13.84
CA SER A 50 -16.14 2.13 14.38
C SER A 50 -15.40 1.98 15.71
N PHE A 51 -14.77 3.05 16.22
CA PHE A 51 -13.96 3.03 17.43
C PHE A 51 -14.74 2.64 18.69
N ALA A 52 -15.97 3.16 18.83
CA ALA A 52 -16.82 2.86 20.00
C ALA A 52 -17.18 1.37 20.12
N GLY A 53 -17.16 0.62 19.02
CA GLY A 53 -17.44 -0.82 18.99
C GLY A 53 -16.19 -1.70 19.23
N LEU A 54 -15.02 -1.09 19.41
CA LEU A 54 -13.80 -1.85 19.62
C LEU A 54 -13.73 -2.46 21.03
N ARG A 55 -13.27 -3.71 21.10
CA ARG A 55 -13.02 -4.35 22.38
C ARG A 55 -11.79 -3.73 23.08
N PRO A 56 -11.79 -3.57 24.42
CA PRO A 56 -10.71 -2.89 25.14
C PRO A 56 -9.30 -3.47 24.92
N ASN A 57 -9.20 -4.76 24.60
CA ASN A 57 -7.90 -5.45 24.40
C ASN A 57 -7.59 -5.74 22.92
N SER A 58 -8.24 -5.02 22.00
CA SER A 58 -7.95 -5.17 20.57
C SER A 58 -6.57 -4.66 20.21
N ASN A 59 -5.93 -5.30 19.24
CA ASN A 59 -4.72 -4.74 18.60
C ASN A 59 -5.13 -3.57 17.70
N HIS A 60 -5.16 -2.36 18.28
CA HIS A 60 -5.58 -1.13 17.58
C HIS A 60 -4.71 -0.84 16.36
N ARG A 61 -3.41 -1.15 16.44
CA ARG A 61 -2.49 -0.97 15.32
C ARG A 61 -2.88 -1.86 14.14
N ALA A 62 -3.05 -3.16 14.34
CA ALA A 62 -3.47 -4.09 13.29
C ALA A 62 -4.86 -3.71 12.73
N TRP A 63 -5.77 -3.27 13.60
CA TRP A 63 -7.09 -2.81 13.19
C TRP A 63 -7.03 -1.57 12.28
N LEU A 64 -6.20 -0.58 12.58
CA LEU A 64 -5.99 0.59 11.71
C LEU A 64 -5.39 0.18 10.36
N TYR A 65 -4.38 -0.70 10.34
CA TYR A 65 -3.83 -1.23 9.10
C TYR A 65 -4.87 -1.98 8.26
N LYS A 66 -5.80 -2.69 8.90
CA LYS A 66 -6.91 -3.35 8.19
C LYS A 66 -7.81 -2.33 7.49
N ILE A 67 -8.18 -1.25 8.17
CA ILE A 67 -8.97 -0.15 7.57
C ILE A 67 -8.19 0.50 6.42
N ALA A 68 -6.92 0.84 6.65
CA ALA A 68 -6.06 1.46 5.66
C ALA A 68 -5.91 0.59 4.40
N THR A 69 -5.67 -0.71 4.57
CA THR A 69 -5.55 -1.66 3.45
C THR A 69 -6.86 -1.75 2.66
N HIS A 70 -8.00 -1.78 3.35
CA HIS A 70 -9.31 -1.80 2.69
C HIS A 70 -9.57 -0.53 1.88
N CYS A 71 -9.23 0.63 2.43
CA CYS A 71 -9.33 1.91 1.72
C CYS A 71 -8.44 1.94 0.48
N ALA A 72 -7.17 1.52 0.61
CA ALA A 72 -6.23 1.44 -0.50
C ALA A 72 -6.71 0.49 -1.60
N PHE A 73 -7.20 -0.71 -1.27
CA PHE A 73 -7.71 -1.66 -2.26
C PHE A 73 -8.96 -1.14 -2.97
N THR A 74 -9.80 -0.39 -2.27
CA THR A 74 -10.96 0.27 -2.88
C THR A 74 -10.51 1.34 -3.86
N GLN A 75 -9.48 2.13 -3.50
CA GLN A 75 -8.90 3.14 -4.38
C GLN A 75 -8.25 2.50 -5.62
N PHE A 76 -7.49 1.41 -5.48
CA PHE A 76 -6.94 0.68 -6.62
C PHE A 76 -8.02 0.22 -7.60
N ARG A 77 -9.14 -0.32 -7.12
CA ARG A 77 -10.26 -0.72 -7.97
C ARG A 77 -10.86 0.47 -8.73
N ARG A 78 -11.05 1.62 -8.06
CA ARG A 78 -11.55 2.84 -8.68
C ARG A 78 -10.59 3.36 -9.78
N MET A 79 -9.29 3.38 -9.49
CA MET A 79 -8.26 3.79 -10.45
C MET A 79 -8.23 2.86 -11.67
N LYS A 80 -8.31 1.55 -11.46
CA LYS A 80 -8.39 0.56 -12.53
C LYS A 80 -9.63 0.80 -13.41
N HIS A 81 -10.81 0.96 -12.82
CA HIS A 81 -12.03 1.25 -13.58
C HIS A 81 -11.95 2.55 -14.40
N ARG A 82 -11.34 3.60 -13.85
CA ARG A 82 -11.11 4.85 -14.60
C ARG A 82 -10.19 4.61 -15.80
N ARG A 83 -9.09 3.86 -15.59
CA ARG A 83 -8.13 3.54 -16.66
C ARG A 83 -8.78 2.70 -17.74
N ASP A 84 -9.56 1.69 -17.38
CA ASP A 84 -10.27 0.84 -18.33
C ASP A 84 -11.29 1.63 -19.17
N LYS A 85 -12.05 2.54 -18.53
CA LYS A 85 -12.96 3.46 -19.26
C LYS A 85 -12.21 4.40 -20.21
N LEU A 86 -11.10 4.99 -19.76
CA LEU A 86 -10.28 5.86 -20.59
C LEU A 86 -9.62 5.12 -21.76
N SER A 87 -9.20 3.87 -21.57
CA SER A 87 -8.64 3.04 -22.65
C SER A 87 -9.67 2.67 -23.71
N LEU A 88 -10.93 2.47 -23.31
CA LEU A 88 -12.04 2.26 -24.25
C LEU A 88 -12.34 3.53 -25.07
N LEU A 89 -12.16 4.71 -24.47
CA LEU A 89 -12.35 6.00 -25.15
C LEU A 89 -11.13 6.40 -26.01
N LYS A 90 -9.91 5.96 -25.62
CA LYS A 90 -8.63 6.30 -26.27
C LYS A 90 -8.18 5.26 -27.31
N ARG A 91 -9.04 4.46 -27.89
CA ARG A 91 -8.67 3.54 -28.99
C ARG A 91 -8.08 4.25 -30.22
N SER A 92 -7.77 5.55 -30.15
CA SER A 92 -7.20 6.37 -31.21
C SER A 92 -5.92 7.13 -30.89
N ALA A 93 -5.27 6.94 -29.74
CA ALA A 93 -3.99 7.63 -29.46
C ALA A 93 -3.09 6.78 -28.56
N VAL A 94 -2.02 6.29 -29.15
CA VAL A 94 -0.87 5.69 -28.45
C VAL A 94 0.11 6.83 -28.18
N GLU A 95 0.39 7.14 -26.93
CA GLU A 95 1.61 7.82 -26.50
C GLU A 95 2.16 7.15 -25.26
N LEU A 96 3.29 6.48 -25.46
CA LEU A 96 4.18 6.03 -24.40
C LEU A 96 5.06 7.23 -24.00
N GLU A 97 4.90 7.73 -22.79
CA GLU A 97 5.92 8.57 -22.19
C GLU A 97 6.83 7.69 -21.31
N THR A 98 8.02 7.43 -21.80
CA THR A 98 9.15 6.92 -21.04
C THR A 98 9.93 8.10 -20.49
N ALA A 99 9.85 8.34 -19.19
CA ALA A 99 10.75 9.26 -18.53
C ALA A 99 12.04 8.51 -18.14
N SER A 100 13.09 8.76 -18.88
CA SER A 100 14.46 8.44 -18.50
C SER A 100 15.09 9.69 -17.89
N ASP A 101 15.56 9.63 -16.66
CA ASP A 101 16.47 10.62 -16.15
C ASP A 101 17.65 9.96 -15.42
N ASP A 102 18.84 10.40 -15.83
CA ASP A 102 20.15 9.85 -15.56
C ASP A 102 20.69 10.45 -14.25
N SER A 103 20.76 9.65 -13.18
CA SER A 103 21.55 10.05 -12.02
C SER A 103 21.85 8.92 -11.04
N SER A 104 23.14 8.61 -10.90
CA SER A 104 23.78 7.92 -9.76
C SER A 104 23.26 6.50 -9.44
N SER A 105 24.06 5.52 -9.73
CA SER A 105 23.89 4.05 -9.61
C SER A 105 23.07 3.56 -8.38
N ARG A 106 23.14 4.24 -7.24
CA ARG A 106 22.41 3.86 -6.02
C ARG A 106 20.96 4.34 -6.04
N LYS A 107 20.72 5.55 -6.55
CA LYS A 107 19.37 6.12 -6.74
C LYS A 107 18.62 5.34 -7.81
N ASP A 108 19.33 4.88 -8.84
CA ASP A 108 18.75 4.05 -9.90
C ASP A 108 18.26 2.71 -9.34
N MET A 109 19.05 2.05 -8.49
CA MET A 109 18.64 0.79 -7.85
C MET A 109 17.41 0.98 -6.96
N GLU A 110 17.37 2.04 -6.17
CA GLU A 110 16.20 2.34 -5.33
C GLU A 110 14.94 2.62 -6.17
N GLN A 111 15.07 3.37 -7.26
CA GLN A 111 13.97 3.65 -8.17
C GLN A 111 13.50 2.39 -8.88
N ARG A 112 14.43 1.52 -9.32
CA ARG A 112 14.12 0.23 -9.95
C ARG A 112 13.38 -0.69 -8.99
N VAL A 113 13.89 -0.88 -7.78
CA VAL A 113 13.20 -1.69 -6.75
C VAL A 113 11.81 -1.13 -6.47
N ARG A 114 11.66 0.19 -6.37
CA ARG A 114 10.38 0.84 -6.18
C ARG A 114 9.40 0.58 -7.34
N ALA A 115 9.88 0.69 -8.58
CA ALA A 115 9.08 0.40 -9.76
C ALA A 115 8.62 -1.08 -9.79
N LEU A 116 9.51 -2.01 -9.46
CA LEU A 116 9.20 -3.44 -9.38
C LEU A 116 8.16 -3.73 -8.28
N VAL A 117 8.31 -3.12 -7.10
CA VAL A 117 7.33 -3.25 -6.01
C VAL A 117 5.97 -2.67 -6.43
N ASN A 118 5.97 -1.55 -7.16
CA ASN A 118 4.74 -0.95 -7.67
C ASN A 118 4.03 -1.84 -8.70
N GLY A 119 4.77 -2.66 -9.44
CA GLY A 119 4.23 -3.63 -10.40
C GLY A 119 3.65 -4.91 -9.76
N LEU A 120 3.86 -5.15 -8.47
CA LEU A 120 3.32 -6.32 -7.79
C LEU A 120 1.78 -6.28 -7.70
N PRO A 121 1.11 -7.43 -7.72
CA PRO A 121 -0.30 -7.50 -7.37
C PRO A 121 -0.57 -6.88 -6.01
N ALA A 122 -1.68 -6.15 -5.86
CA ALA A 122 -1.99 -5.34 -4.67
C ALA A 122 -1.83 -6.11 -3.35
N LYS A 123 -2.26 -7.36 -3.30
CA LYS A 123 -2.16 -8.20 -2.11
C LYS A 123 -0.72 -8.58 -1.77
N GLN A 124 0.09 -8.91 -2.78
CA GLN A 124 1.52 -9.20 -2.61
C GLN A 124 2.28 -7.95 -2.16
N LYS A 125 2.00 -6.80 -2.77
CA LYS A 125 2.57 -5.51 -2.39
C LYS A 125 2.24 -5.17 -0.94
N ALA A 126 0.98 -5.31 -0.52
CA ALA A 126 0.57 -5.10 0.86
C ALA A 126 1.31 -6.04 1.84
N CYS A 127 1.40 -7.34 1.54
CA CYS A 127 2.11 -8.31 2.36
C CYS A 127 3.59 -7.95 2.57
N VAL A 128 4.28 -7.60 1.49
CA VAL A 128 5.71 -7.22 1.55
C VAL A 128 5.89 -5.92 2.33
N THR A 129 5.05 -4.91 2.08
CA THR A 129 5.11 -3.64 2.80
C THR A 129 4.86 -3.83 4.29
N LEU A 130 3.85 -4.57 4.67
CA LEU A 130 3.55 -4.87 6.08
C LEU A 130 4.68 -5.66 6.75
N ARG A 131 5.26 -6.64 6.05
CA ARG A 131 6.31 -7.50 6.62
C ARG A 131 7.64 -6.79 6.79
N TYR A 132 8.11 -6.07 5.76
CA TYR A 132 9.49 -5.57 5.71
C TYR A 132 9.61 -4.07 6.01
N LEU A 133 8.54 -3.30 5.83
CA LEU A 133 8.57 -1.86 6.05
C LEU A 133 7.79 -1.41 7.28
N GLN A 134 6.86 -2.26 7.76
CA GLN A 134 6.08 -2.01 8.97
C GLN A 134 6.40 -3.00 10.09
N ASP A 135 7.28 -3.97 9.82
CA ASP A 135 7.79 -4.97 10.77
C ASP A 135 6.69 -5.76 11.49
N LEU A 136 5.62 -6.11 10.76
CA LEU A 136 4.51 -6.91 11.28
C LEU A 136 4.79 -8.41 11.10
N ASP A 137 4.29 -9.21 12.02
CA ASP A 137 4.38 -10.66 11.91
C ASP A 137 3.27 -11.26 11.02
N TYR A 138 3.42 -12.53 10.64
CA TYR A 138 2.44 -13.18 9.75
C TYR A 138 1.04 -13.33 10.35
N PRO A 139 0.86 -13.59 11.66
CA PRO A 139 -0.45 -13.55 12.29
C PRO A 139 -1.15 -12.19 12.14
N GLU A 140 -0.44 -11.08 12.35
CA GLU A 140 -0.96 -9.73 12.19
C GLU A 140 -1.31 -9.44 10.72
N ILE A 141 -0.42 -9.77 9.79
CA ILE A 141 -0.66 -9.62 8.34
C ILE A 141 -1.90 -10.43 7.91
N ALA A 142 -2.04 -11.66 8.40
CA ALA A 142 -3.19 -12.50 8.12
C ALA A 142 -4.51 -11.87 8.58
N GLN A 143 -4.53 -11.26 9.77
CA GLN A 143 -5.68 -10.51 10.29
C GLN A 143 -6.00 -9.28 9.44
N ILE A 144 -4.98 -8.49 9.08
CA ILE A 144 -5.12 -7.28 8.27
C ILE A 144 -5.70 -7.60 6.90
N LEU A 145 -5.17 -8.63 6.24
CA LEU A 145 -5.55 -9.02 4.88
C LEU A 145 -6.71 -10.02 4.81
N SER A 146 -7.26 -10.41 5.96
CA SER A 146 -8.34 -11.41 6.07
C SER A 146 -8.01 -12.70 5.30
N CYS A 147 -6.81 -13.25 5.56
CA CYS A 147 -6.33 -14.50 4.97
C CYS A 147 -5.71 -15.41 6.04
N SER A 148 -5.30 -16.63 5.65
CA SER A 148 -4.54 -17.51 6.53
C SER A 148 -3.08 -17.04 6.69
N GLN A 149 -2.38 -17.49 7.72
CA GLN A 149 -0.96 -17.20 7.90
C GLN A 149 -0.12 -17.80 6.75
N GLU A 150 -0.48 -18.99 6.30
CA GLU A 150 0.13 -19.64 5.12
C GLU A 150 -0.09 -18.81 3.86
N GLY A 151 -1.29 -18.24 3.70
CA GLY A 151 -1.62 -17.32 2.60
C GLY A 151 -0.79 -16.04 2.67
N ALA A 152 -0.59 -15.47 3.85
CA ALA A 152 0.29 -14.30 4.04
C ALA A 152 1.75 -14.63 3.68
N ARG A 153 2.27 -15.77 4.17
CA ARG A 153 3.64 -16.25 3.83
C ARG A 153 3.80 -16.49 2.33
N ALA A 154 2.83 -17.15 1.71
CA ALA A 154 2.85 -17.43 0.28
C ALA A 154 2.89 -16.14 -0.56
N ASN A 155 2.09 -15.13 -0.20
CA ASN A 155 2.12 -13.82 -0.88
C ASN A 155 3.46 -13.11 -0.73
N VAL A 156 4.06 -13.12 0.46
CA VAL A 156 5.41 -12.56 0.69
C VAL A 156 6.44 -13.31 -0.14
N TYR A 157 6.43 -14.64 -0.10
CA TYR A 157 7.38 -15.47 -0.87
C TYR A 157 7.27 -15.20 -2.37
N GLN A 158 6.06 -15.17 -2.92
CA GLN A 158 5.83 -14.89 -4.33
C GLN A 158 6.30 -13.49 -4.72
N ALA A 159 6.03 -12.49 -3.88
CA ALA A 159 6.50 -11.13 -4.11
C ALA A 159 8.03 -11.05 -4.17
N ILE A 160 8.72 -11.62 -3.19
CA ILE A 160 10.19 -11.66 -3.15
C ILE A 160 10.76 -12.42 -4.36
N ARG A 161 10.12 -13.52 -4.76
CA ARG A 161 10.52 -14.28 -5.95
C ARG A 161 10.39 -13.44 -7.22
N HIS A 162 9.27 -12.73 -7.40
CA HIS A 162 9.08 -11.84 -8.55
C HIS A 162 10.12 -10.73 -8.60
N LEU A 163 10.38 -10.08 -7.47
CA LEU A 163 11.39 -9.02 -7.37
C LEU A 163 12.79 -9.54 -7.70
N ARG A 164 13.15 -10.72 -7.20
CA ARG A 164 14.46 -11.32 -7.44
C ARG A 164 14.66 -11.68 -8.91
N LEU A 165 13.68 -12.35 -9.54
CA LEU A 165 13.73 -12.69 -10.96
C LEU A 165 13.87 -11.45 -11.84
N ALA A 166 13.07 -10.41 -11.58
CA ALA A 166 13.13 -9.18 -12.34
C ALA A 166 14.48 -8.47 -12.21
N LEU A 167 15.12 -8.52 -11.03
CA LEU A 167 16.47 -7.94 -10.84
C LEU A 167 17.58 -8.79 -11.46
N GLU A 168 17.38 -10.09 -11.68
CA GLU A 168 18.33 -11.00 -12.33
C GLU A 168 18.27 -10.91 -13.85
N GLU A 169 17.09 -10.71 -14.44
CA GLU A 169 16.89 -10.58 -15.90
C GLU A 169 17.51 -9.30 -16.48
N GLU A 170 17.84 -8.33 -15.63
CA GLU A 170 18.42 -7.04 -16.03
C GLU A 170 19.95 -6.98 -15.90
N LYS A 171 20.63 -8.11 -15.55
CA LYS A 171 22.09 -8.22 -15.52
C LYS A 171 22.66 -8.72 -16.84
#